data_e7a016a1a14d96ef51ce6c07f7551170
#
_entry.id   e7a016a1a14d96ef51ce6c07f7551170
#
_cell.length_a   1.000
_cell.length_b   1.000
_cell.length_c   1.000
_cell.angle_alpha   90.00
_cell.angle_beta   90.00
_cell.angle_gamma   90.00
#
_symmetry.space_group_name_H-M   'P 1'
#
loop_
_entity.id
_entity.type
_entity.pdbx_description
1 polymer ?
#
loop_
_entity_poly.entity_id
_entity_poly.type
_entity_poly.pdbx_seq_one_letter_code
_entity_poly.pdbx_strand_id
1 'polypeptide(L)'
;MAKQDYYEILGVSKTAEEREIKKAYKRLAMKYHPDRNQGDKEAEAKFKEIKEAYEVLTDSQKRAAYDQYGHAAFEQGGMGGGGFGGGADFSDIFGDVFGDIFGGGRGRQRAARGADLRYNMELTLEEAVRGVTKEIRIPTLEECDVCHGSGAKPGTQPQTCPTCHGSGQVQMRQGFFAVQQTCPHCQGRGTLIKDPCNKCHGHGRVERSKTLSVKIPAGVDTGDRIRLAGEGEAGEHGAPAGDLYVQVQVKQHPIFEREGNNLYCEVPINFAMAALGGEIEVPTLDGRVKLKVPGETQTGKLFRMRGKGVKSVRGGAQGDLLCRVVVETPVGLNXKQKQLLQELQESFGGPTGEHNSPRSKSFFDGVKKFFDDLTR
;
A
#
# COMPACT_ATOMS: atom_id res chain seq x y z
N MET A 1 7.17 -41.73 -10.41
CA MET A 1 8.47 -41.53 -9.77
C MET A 1 8.30 -40.85 -8.43
N ALA A 2 9.00 -41.35 -7.42
CA ALA A 2 8.93 -40.74 -6.09
C ALA A 2 9.61 -39.37 -6.08
N LYS A 3 9.00 -38.42 -5.43
CA LYS A 3 9.58 -37.10 -5.31
C LYS A 3 10.83 -37.15 -4.44
N GLN A 4 11.84 -36.39 -4.85
CA GLN A 4 13.10 -36.30 -4.10
C GLN A 4 12.87 -35.54 -2.81
N ASP A 5 13.60 -35.94 -1.78
CA ASP A 5 13.57 -35.30 -0.45
C ASP A 5 13.95 -33.80 -0.58
N TYR A 6 13.17 -32.96 0.04
CA TYR A 6 13.40 -31.50 -0.01
C TYR A 6 14.76 -31.10 0.56
N TYR A 7 15.22 -31.79 1.60
CA TYR A 7 16.55 -31.51 2.16
C TYR A 7 17.65 -31.88 1.17
N GLU A 8 17.47 -32.96 0.44
CA GLU A 8 18.40 -33.37 -0.60
C GLU A 8 18.41 -32.39 -1.78
N ILE A 9 17.22 -31.89 -2.14
CA ILE A 9 17.11 -30.93 -3.24
C ILE A 9 17.93 -29.68 -2.93
N LEU A 10 17.87 -29.18 -1.69
CA LEU A 10 18.63 -28.01 -1.28
C LEU A 10 20.07 -28.34 -0.87
N GLY A 11 20.38 -29.61 -0.67
CA GLY A 11 21.72 -30.02 -0.25
C GLY A 11 22.06 -29.65 1.19
N VAL A 12 21.07 -29.70 2.07
CA VAL A 12 21.24 -29.37 3.49
C VAL A 12 20.85 -30.57 4.34
N SER A 13 21.31 -30.60 5.60
CA SER A 13 20.94 -31.66 6.53
C SER A 13 19.52 -31.45 7.06
N LYS A 14 18.93 -32.51 7.57
CA LYS A 14 17.58 -32.45 8.17
C LYS A 14 17.52 -31.57 9.40
N THR A 15 18.67 -31.29 10.01
CA THR A 15 18.78 -30.43 11.17
C THR A 15 19.22 -29.02 10.83
N ALA A 16 19.29 -28.66 9.54
CA ALA A 16 19.75 -27.36 9.08
C ALA A 16 18.87 -26.23 9.64
N GLU A 17 19.54 -25.17 10.04
CA GLU A 17 18.83 -23.97 10.51
C GLU A 17 18.27 -23.20 9.31
N GLU A 18 17.28 -22.34 9.59
CA GLU A 18 16.64 -21.53 8.56
C GLU A 18 17.66 -20.73 7.77
N ARG A 19 18.69 -20.23 8.43
CA ARG A 19 19.76 -19.47 7.82
C ARG A 19 20.50 -20.29 6.75
N GLU A 20 20.80 -21.56 7.07
CA GLU A 20 21.47 -22.47 6.15
C GLU A 20 20.57 -22.79 4.96
N ILE A 21 19.27 -22.96 5.19
CA ILE A 21 18.31 -23.24 4.15
C ILE A 21 18.21 -22.06 3.18
N LYS A 22 18.16 -20.84 3.70
CA LYS A 22 18.11 -19.64 2.89
C LYS A 22 19.37 -19.47 2.03
N LYS A 23 20.53 -19.77 2.62
CA LYS A 23 21.80 -19.66 1.90
C LYS A 23 21.88 -20.67 0.76
N ALA A 24 21.46 -21.91 1.02
CA ALA A 24 21.45 -22.95 0.01
C ALA A 24 20.48 -22.62 -1.12
N TYR A 25 19.31 -22.09 -0.77
CA TYR A 25 18.32 -21.71 -1.77
C TYR A 25 18.85 -20.60 -2.68
N LYS A 26 19.48 -19.57 -2.11
CA LYS A 26 20.01 -18.47 -2.91
C LYS A 26 21.05 -18.96 -3.92
N ARG A 27 21.96 -19.84 -3.46
CA ARG A 27 23.00 -20.38 -4.32
C ARG A 27 22.40 -21.17 -5.48
N LEU A 28 21.46 -22.07 -5.19
CA LEU A 28 20.84 -22.91 -6.20
C LEU A 28 19.90 -22.14 -7.10
N ALA A 29 19.18 -21.16 -6.57
CA ALA A 29 18.29 -20.33 -7.37
C ALA A 29 19.08 -19.52 -8.40
N MET A 30 20.26 -19.02 -8.03
CA MET A 30 21.10 -18.31 -8.97
C MET A 30 21.65 -19.26 -10.05
N LYS A 31 21.99 -20.50 -9.67
CA LYS A 31 22.53 -21.47 -10.61
C LYS A 31 21.50 -21.89 -11.65
N TYR A 32 20.26 -22.09 -11.25
CA TYR A 32 19.21 -22.63 -12.14
C TYR A 32 18.19 -21.58 -12.56
N HIS A 33 18.48 -20.30 -12.36
CA HIS A 33 17.55 -19.23 -12.70
C HIS A 33 17.24 -19.24 -14.21
N PRO A 34 15.96 -19.00 -14.59
CA PRO A 34 15.59 -19.02 -16.00
C PRO A 34 16.37 -18.02 -16.86
N ASP A 35 16.75 -16.86 -16.31
CA ASP A 35 17.49 -15.85 -17.06
C ASP A 35 18.90 -16.34 -17.44
N ARG A 36 19.50 -17.21 -16.61
CA ARG A 36 20.82 -17.76 -16.91
C ARG A 36 20.78 -19.04 -17.74
N ASN A 37 19.62 -19.71 -17.75
CA ASN A 37 19.47 -21.01 -18.40
C ASN A 37 18.30 -20.98 -19.37
N GLN A 38 18.27 -19.98 -20.23
CA GLN A 38 17.17 -19.79 -21.17
C GLN A 38 17.06 -20.99 -22.12
N GLY A 39 15.84 -21.55 -22.19
CA GLY A 39 15.57 -22.68 -23.03
C GLY A 39 15.94 -24.03 -22.47
N ASP A 40 16.54 -24.10 -21.29
CA ASP A 40 16.92 -25.35 -20.64
C ASP A 40 15.75 -25.84 -19.75
N LYS A 41 15.06 -26.86 -20.24
CA LYS A 41 13.89 -27.37 -19.53
C LYS A 41 14.28 -28.12 -18.24
N GLU A 42 15.48 -28.73 -18.22
CA GLU A 42 15.96 -29.39 -17.00
C GLU A 42 16.26 -28.39 -15.92
N ALA A 43 16.88 -27.25 -16.26
CA ALA A 43 17.13 -26.19 -15.29
C ALA A 43 15.84 -25.58 -14.77
N GLU A 44 14.86 -25.42 -15.63
CA GLU A 44 13.55 -24.90 -15.25
C GLU A 44 12.85 -25.85 -14.26
N ALA A 45 12.91 -27.14 -14.51
CA ALA A 45 12.31 -28.14 -13.62
C ALA A 45 13.02 -28.13 -12.25
N LYS A 46 14.35 -28.05 -12.26
CA LYS A 46 15.13 -27.98 -11.02
C LYS A 46 14.84 -26.70 -10.24
N PHE A 47 14.66 -25.58 -10.93
CA PHE A 47 14.32 -24.31 -10.27
C PHE A 47 12.99 -24.42 -9.56
N LYS A 48 11.99 -25.05 -10.17
CA LYS A 48 10.69 -25.27 -9.56
C LYS A 48 10.80 -26.16 -8.32
N GLU A 49 11.58 -27.23 -8.41
CA GLU A 49 11.81 -28.12 -7.26
C GLU A 49 12.49 -27.40 -6.11
N ILE A 50 13.51 -26.59 -6.42
CA ILE A 50 14.25 -25.83 -5.42
C ILE A 50 13.32 -24.83 -4.72
N LYS A 51 12.48 -24.15 -5.48
CA LYS A 51 11.54 -23.19 -4.94
C LYS A 51 10.50 -23.86 -4.04
N GLU A 52 9.98 -25.01 -4.46
CA GLU A 52 9.04 -25.78 -3.66
C GLU A 52 9.65 -26.22 -2.33
N ALA A 53 10.88 -26.76 -2.40
CA ALA A 53 11.59 -27.21 -1.20
C ALA A 53 11.82 -26.05 -0.23
N TYR A 54 12.21 -24.89 -0.75
CA TYR A 54 12.43 -23.70 0.06
C TYR A 54 11.15 -23.23 0.75
N GLU A 55 10.04 -23.18 0.03
CA GLU A 55 8.76 -22.76 0.60
C GLU A 55 8.30 -23.66 1.74
N VAL A 56 8.53 -24.96 1.60
CA VAL A 56 8.17 -25.91 2.65
C VAL A 56 9.09 -25.80 3.86
N LEU A 57 10.39 -25.74 3.62
CA LEU A 57 11.39 -25.83 4.71
C LEU A 57 11.59 -24.51 5.46
N THR A 58 11.14 -23.37 4.91
CA THR A 58 11.27 -22.09 5.62
C THR A 58 10.03 -21.73 6.43
N ASP A 59 8.93 -22.41 6.22
CA ASP A 59 7.73 -22.23 7.04
C ASP A 59 7.78 -23.27 8.15
N SER A 60 7.80 -22.83 9.40
CA SER A 60 7.97 -23.74 10.53
C SER A 60 6.86 -24.79 10.60
N GLN A 61 5.63 -24.44 10.25
CA GLN A 61 4.53 -25.39 10.28
C GLN A 61 4.61 -26.39 9.13
N LYS A 62 4.94 -25.94 7.94
CA LYS A 62 5.10 -26.81 6.79
C LYS A 62 6.30 -27.73 6.95
N ARG A 63 7.38 -27.20 7.51
CA ARG A 63 8.58 -28.00 7.78
C ARG A 63 8.29 -29.11 8.80
N ALA A 64 7.57 -28.78 9.87
CA ALA A 64 7.20 -29.76 10.87
C ALA A 64 6.31 -30.87 10.27
N ALA A 65 5.37 -30.48 9.43
CA ALA A 65 4.51 -31.45 8.75
C ALA A 65 5.30 -32.31 7.79
N TYR A 66 6.23 -31.73 7.06
CA TYR A 66 7.09 -32.49 6.16
C TYR A 66 7.99 -33.44 6.90
N ASP A 67 8.58 -32.99 8.02
CA ASP A 67 9.46 -33.83 8.83
C ASP A 67 8.69 -35.05 9.40
N GLN A 68 7.42 -34.87 9.70
CA GLN A 68 6.61 -35.91 10.30
C GLN A 68 5.99 -36.85 9.26
N TYR A 69 5.52 -36.33 8.16
CA TYR A 69 4.74 -37.10 7.17
C TYR A 69 5.36 -37.17 5.78
N GLY A 70 6.45 -36.49 5.54
CA GLY A 70 7.10 -36.47 4.24
C GLY A 70 6.23 -35.79 3.19
N HIS A 71 6.38 -36.24 1.94
CA HIS A 71 5.60 -35.67 0.85
C HIS A 71 4.11 -35.96 0.95
N ALA A 72 3.73 -36.96 1.72
CA ALA A 72 2.32 -37.30 1.91
C ALA A 72 1.53 -36.18 2.58
N ALA A 73 2.21 -35.30 3.34
CA ALA A 73 1.56 -34.17 3.97
C ALA A 73 0.95 -33.21 2.93
N PHE A 74 1.48 -33.20 1.73
CA PHE A 74 1.08 -32.26 0.69
C PHE A 74 0.31 -32.93 -0.44
N GLU A 75 0.24 -34.26 -0.45
CA GLU A 75 -0.47 -35.00 -1.50
C GLU A 75 -1.95 -35.15 -1.22
N GLN A 76 -2.35 -35.13 0.05
CA GLN A 76 -3.75 -35.30 0.41
C GLN A 76 -4.63 -34.11 0.08
N GLY A 77 -4.04 -32.94 -0.15
CA GLY A 77 -4.78 -31.78 -0.58
C GLY A 77 -4.94 -31.66 -2.09
N GLY A 78 -4.36 -32.59 -2.81
CA GLY A 78 -4.30 -32.52 -4.26
C GLY A 78 -5.14 -33.53 -4.99
N MET A 79 -6.34 -33.73 -4.55
CA MET A 79 -7.28 -34.61 -5.29
C MET A 79 -7.91 -33.83 -6.43
N GLY A 80 -7.23 -33.80 -7.49
CA GLY A 80 -7.67 -33.11 -8.68
C GLY A 80 -6.48 -32.87 -9.55
N GLY A 81 -6.06 -33.96 -10.16
CA GLY A 81 -4.89 -33.92 -11.00
C GLY A 81 -5.06 -32.94 -12.13
N GLY A 82 -4.13 -32.09 -12.26
CA GLY A 82 -4.13 -31.20 -13.38
C GLY A 82 -3.49 -29.90 -13.05
N GLY A 83 -2.32 -29.81 -13.45
CA GLY A 83 -1.55 -28.65 -13.83
C GLY A 83 -1.86 -27.36 -13.10
N PHE A 84 -1.31 -27.20 -11.94
CA PHE A 84 -1.33 -25.90 -11.31
C PHE A 84 -0.10 -25.13 -11.75
N GLY A 85 -0.29 -24.38 -12.80
CA GLY A 85 0.70 -23.40 -13.19
C GLY A 85 0.31 -22.06 -12.59
N GLY A 86 0.97 -21.68 -11.56
CA GLY A 86 0.68 -20.40 -10.96
C GLY A 86 1.02 -20.39 -9.48
N GLY A 87 2.08 -19.72 -9.14
CA GLY A 87 2.64 -19.77 -7.80
C GLY A 87 1.94 -18.97 -6.73
N ALA A 88 0.81 -18.33 -7.02
CA ALA A 88 0.18 -17.45 -6.04
C ALA A 88 -0.87 -18.14 -5.17
N ASP A 89 -1.49 -19.18 -5.68
CA ASP A 89 -2.63 -19.80 -4.99
C ASP A 89 -2.24 -20.91 -4.04
N PHE A 90 -0.97 -21.34 -4.09
CA PHE A 90 -0.52 -22.47 -3.29
C PHE A 90 -0.50 -22.18 -1.80
N SER A 91 -0.11 -20.97 -1.43
CA SER A 91 -0.01 -20.62 -0.01
C SER A 91 -1.39 -20.39 0.64
N ASP A 92 -2.36 -19.91 -0.12
CA ASP A 92 -3.71 -19.72 0.40
C ASP A 92 -4.43 -21.04 0.62
N ILE A 93 -4.29 -21.97 -0.34
CA ILE A 93 -4.89 -23.30 -0.21
C ILE A 93 -4.22 -24.07 0.92
N PHE A 94 -2.91 -23.95 1.07
CA PHE A 94 -2.19 -24.61 2.14
C PHE A 94 -2.53 -24.05 3.51
N GLY A 95 -2.75 -22.74 3.61
CA GLY A 95 -3.14 -22.13 4.87
C GLY A 95 -4.46 -22.68 5.38
N ASP A 96 -5.44 -22.83 4.50
CA ASP A 96 -6.75 -23.33 4.89
C ASP A 96 -6.71 -24.83 5.21
N VAL A 97 -6.04 -25.63 4.38
CA VAL A 97 -5.95 -27.06 4.59
C VAL A 97 -5.13 -27.40 5.83
N PHE A 98 -4.02 -26.68 6.04
CA PHE A 98 -3.20 -26.87 7.23
C PHE A 98 -3.91 -26.42 8.49
N GLY A 99 -4.65 -25.34 8.41
CA GLY A 99 -5.46 -24.88 9.53
C GLY A 99 -6.49 -25.92 9.94
N ASP A 100 -7.11 -26.57 8.97
CA ASP A 100 -8.10 -27.62 9.25
C ASP A 100 -7.48 -28.92 9.75
N ILE A 101 -6.32 -29.29 9.20
CA ILE A 101 -5.70 -30.58 9.56
C ILE A 101 -4.95 -30.51 10.89
N PHE A 102 -4.24 -29.40 11.15
CA PHE A 102 -3.39 -29.29 12.33
C PHE A 102 -3.94 -28.35 13.40
N GLY A 103 -4.76 -27.38 13.03
CA GLY A 103 -5.43 -26.52 14.00
C GLY A 103 -6.81 -26.99 14.40
N GLY A 104 -7.47 -27.76 13.52
CA GLY A 104 -8.84 -28.17 13.72
C GLY A 104 -9.04 -29.42 14.56
N GLY A 105 -7.97 -30.13 14.85
CA GLY A 105 -8.09 -31.36 15.64
C GLY A 105 -8.42 -31.14 17.09
N ARG A 106 -8.33 -29.93 17.57
CA ARG A 106 -8.59 -29.63 18.97
C ARG A 106 -9.85 -28.82 19.20
N GLY A 107 -10.62 -28.54 18.16
CA GLY A 107 -11.99 -28.09 18.23
C GLY A 107 -12.29 -26.89 19.13
N ARG A 108 -11.28 -26.15 19.53
CA ARG A 108 -11.52 -24.94 20.31
C ARG A 108 -11.55 -23.74 19.38
N GLN A 109 -12.74 -23.25 19.16
CA GLN A 109 -12.87 -21.96 18.53
C GLN A 109 -12.27 -20.93 19.46
N ARG A 110 -11.16 -20.34 19.05
CA ARG A 110 -10.62 -19.21 19.78
C ARG A 110 -11.61 -18.06 19.68
N ALA A 111 -11.80 -17.35 20.79
CA ALA A 111 -12.60 -16.14 20.78
C ALA A 111 -12.09 -15.22 19.66
N ALA A 112 -13.00 -14.54 19.00
CA ALA A 112 -12.66 -13.77 17.83
C ALA A 112 -11.76 -12.60 18.18
N ARG A 113 -10.68 -12.45 17.41
CA ARG A 113 -9.82 -11.29 17.49
C ARG A 113 -10.64 -10.04 17.17
N GLY A 114 -10.31 -8.92 17.79
CA GLY A 114 -11.00 -7.66 17.53
C GLY A 114 -10.87 -7.22 16.09
N ALA A 115 -11.84 -6.47 15.60
CA ALA A 115 -11.83 -5.99 14.24
C ALA A 115 -10.77 -4.91 14.08
N ASP A 116 -10.18 -4.85 12.90
CA ASP A 116 -9.31 -3.75 12.54
C ASP A 116 -10.15 -2.50 12.27
N LEU A 117 -9.60 -1.35 12.59
CA LEU A 117 -10.25 -0.07 12.35
C LEU A 117 -9.46 0.70 11.31
N ARG A 118 -10.16 1.56 10.60
CA ARG A 118 -9.57 2.40 9.57
C ARG A 118 -9.95 3.85 9.83
N TYR A 119 -8.95 4.71 9.80
CA TYR A 119 -9.14 6.15 9.98
C TYR A 119 -8.51 6.88 8.80
N ASN A 120 -9.29 7.71 8.12
CA ASN A 120 -8.78 8.52 7.02
C ASN A 120 -8.31 9.84 7.59
N MET A 121 -7.01 10.10 7.50
CA MET A 121 -6.41 11.30 8.04
C MET A 121 -6.07 12.25 6.92
N GLU A 122 -6.64 13.45 6.97
CA GLU A 122 -6.39 14.48 5.99
C GLU A 122 -5.21 15.34 6.46
N LEU A 123 -4.20 15.50 5.61
CA LEU A 123 -3.01 16.27 5.90
C LEU A 123 -2.84 17.37 4.87
N THR A 124 -2.26 18.49 5.27
CA THR A 124 -1.77 19.46 4.31
C THR A 124 -0.49 18.90 3.67
N LEU A 125 -0.12 19.47 2.51
CA LEU A 125 1.11 19.04 1.85
C LEU A 125 2.31 19.27 2.76
N GLU A 126 2.35 20.39 3.47
CA GLU A 126 3.43 20.71 4.40
C GLU A 126 3.53 19.65 5.50
N GLU A 127 2.40 19.25 6.06
CA GLU A 127 2.38 18.22 7.09
C GLU A 127 2.88 16.88 6.55
N ALA A 128 2.46 16.54 5.35
CA ALA A 128 2.87 15.27 4.74
C ALA A 128 4.38 15.23 4.46
N VAL A 129 4.93 16.36 4.01
CA VAL A 129 6.34 16.43 3.65
C VAL A 129 7.24 16.46 4.89
N ARG A 130 6.84 17.20 5.91
CA ARG A 130 7.66 17.40 7.11
C ARG A 130 7.40 16.39 8.20
N GLY A 131 6.29 15.67 8.12
CA GLY A 131 5.83 14.84 9.21
C GLY A 131 5.10 15.67 10.24
N VAL A 132 4.23 15.02 11.01
CA VAL A 132 3.41 15.69 12.00
C VAL A 132 2.95 14.66 13.02
N THR A 133 2.73 15.11 14.24
CA THR A 133 2.06 14.31 15.25
C THR A 133 0.66 14.89 15.44
N LYS A 134 -0.36 14.05 15.25
CA LYS A 134 -1.75 14.49 15.40
C LYS A 134 -2.47 13.61 16.37
N GLU A 135 -3.35 14.24 17.16
CA GLU A 135 -4.27 13.51 18.01
C GLU A 135 -5.54 13.24 17.23
N ILE A 136 -5.99 11.97 17.30
CA ILE A 136 -7.25 11.58 16.68
C ILE A 136 -8.15 10.98 17.73
N ARG A 137 -9.44 11.07 17.51
CA ARG A 137 -10.45 10.49 18.38
C ARG A 137 -11.30 9.55 17.54
N ILE A 138 -11.33 8.29 17.97
CA ILE A 138 -12.05 7.26 17.22
C ILE A 138 -13.05 6.56 18.11
N PRO A 139 -14.26 6.26 17.59
CA PRO A 139 -15.17 5.38 18.30
C PRO A 139 -14.69 3.94 18.15
N THR A 140 -14.71 3.21 19.26
CA THR A 140 -14.18 1.86 19.25
C THR A 140 -14.89 1.03 20.32
N LEU A 141 -14.57 -0.26 20.35
CA LEU A 141 -14.96 -1.16 21.42
C LEU A 141 -13.74 -1.46 22.26
N GLU A 142 -13.86 -1.22 23.56
CA GLU A 142 -12.78 -1.49 24.51
C GLU A 142 -13.19 -2.61 25.44
N GLU A 143 -12.20 -3.30 26.00
CA GLU A 143 -12.45 -4.33 26.99
C GLU A 143 -13.22 -3.74 28.17
N CYS A 144 -14.27 -4.42 28.59
CA CYS A 144 -15.07 -3.97 29.74
C CYS A 144 -14.18 -3.98 30.99
N ASP A 145 -14.14 -2.86 31.69
CA ASP A 145 -13.28 -2.71 32.86
C ASP A 145 -13.90 -3.33 34.13
N VAL A 146 -15.17 -3.72 34.08
CA VAL A 146 -15.81 -4.39 35.22
C VAL A 146 -15.56 -5.89 35.18
N CYS A 147 -15.79 -6.54 34.05
CA CYS A 147 -15.62 -7.99 33.94
C CYS A 147 -14.29 -8.39 33.28
N HIS A 148 -13.50 -7.42 32.79
CA HIS A 148 -12.19 -7.64 32.16
C HIS A 148 -12.28 -8.59 30.99
N GLY A 149 -13.35 -8.45 30.21
CA GLY A 149 -13.52 -9.14 28.95
C GLY A 149 -14.28 -10.46 29.04
N SER A 150 -14.56 -10.96 30.23
CA SER A 150 -15.24 -12.25 30.37
C SER A 150 -16.71 -12.22 29.95
N GLY A 151 -17.34 -11.07 30.12
CA GLY A 151 -18.79 -10.95 29.93
C GLY A 151 -19.59 -11.42 31.11
N ALA A 152 -18.96 -12.02 32.11
CA ALA A 152 -19.64 -12.56 33.27
C ALA A 152 -19.55 -11.57 34.45
N LYS A 153 -20.60 -11.56 35.23
CA LYS A 153 -20.66 -10.73 36.43
C LYS A 153 -19.46 -11.00 37.35
N PRO A 154 -18.83 -9.98 37.94
CA PRO A 154 -17.67 -10.24 38.81
C PRO A 154 -17.99 -11.24 39.90
N GLY A 155 -17.09 -12.18 40.13
CA GLY A 155 -17.30 -13.30 41.04
C GLY A 155 -17.92 -14.53 40.42
N THR A 156 -18.35 -14.43 39.17
CA THR A 156 -18.86 -15.58 38.41
C THR A 156 -17.97 -15.81 37.19
N GLN A 157 -18.12 -16.98 36.59
CA GLN A 157 -17.33 -17.35 35.42
C GLN A 157 -18.21 -17.89 34.30
N PRO A 158 -17.83 -17.74 33.05
CA PRO A 158 -18.55 -18.40 31.96
C PRO A 158 -18.46 -19.91 32.14
N GLN A 159 -19.56 -20.58 31.83
CA GLN A 159 -19.65 -22.04 31.96
C GLN A 159 -19.52 -22.70 30.61
N THR A 160 -18.95 -23.89 30.60
CA THR A 160 -18.82 -24.67 29.38
C THR A 160 -20.20 -25.00 28.83
N CYS A 161 -20.39 -24.77 27.54
CA CYS A 161 -21.67 -25.06 26.90
C CYS A 161 -21.94 -26.56 26.92
N PRO A 162 -23.07 -26.99 27.49
CA PRO A 162 -23.35 -28.43 27.55
C PRO A 162 -23.76 -29.04 26.23
N THR A 163 -24.23 -28.24 25.27
CA THR A 163 -24.65 -28.74 23.96
C THR A 163 -23.47 -29.17 23.10
N CYS A 164 -22.42 -28.33 23.06
CA CYS A 164 -21.24 -28.60 22.24
C CYS A 164 -20.02 -29.01 23.05
N HIS A 165 -20.13 -29.04 24.37
CA HIS A 165 -19.05 -29.42 25.30
C HIS A 165 -17.81 -28.56 25.14
N GLY A 166 -18.02 -27.30 24.82
CA GLY A 166 -16.94 -26.31 24.71
C GLY A 166 -16.35 -26.18 23.31
N SER A 167 -16.76 -27.02 22.35
CA SER A 167 -16.17 -26.96 21.01
C SER A 167 -16.69 -25.82 20.15
N GLY A 168 -17.87 -25.31 20.47
CA GLY A 168 -18.51 -24.28 19.67
C GLY A 168 -19.20 -24.76 18.43
N GLN A 169 -19.11 -26.04 18.13
CA GLN A 169 -19.69 -26.66 16.93
C GLN A 169 -20.41 -27.92 17.29
N VAL A 170 -21.48 -28.21 16.55
CA VAL A 170 -22.23 -29.46 16.66
C VAL A 170 -22.28 -30.12 15.30
N GLN A 171 -22.35 -31.46 15.31
CA GLN A 171 -22.52 -32.24 14.09
C GLN A 171 -23.97 -32.53 13.87
N MET A 172 -24.46 -32.23 12.67
CA MET A 172 -25.77 -32.62 12.23
C MET A 172 -25.63 -33.65 11.11
N ARG A 173 -26.25 -34.81 11.31
CA ARG A 173 -26.25 -35.87 10.29
C ARG A 173 -27.45 -35.69 9.39
N GLN A 174 -27.20 -35.53 8.10
CA GLN A 174 -28.26 -35.62 7.08
C GLN A 174 -27.91 -36.77 6.14
N GLY A 175 -28.52 -37.91 6.39
CA GLY A 175 -28.23 -39.10 5.62
C GLY A 175 -26.81 -39.59 5.85
N PHE A 176 -26.03 -39.66 4.78
CA PHE A 176 -24.64 -40.10 4.83
C PHE A 176 -23.65 -38.99 5.17
N PHE A 177 -24.13 -37.77 5.21
CA PHE A 177 -23.23 -36.61 5.39
C PHE A 177 -23.36 -36.07 6.81
N ALA A 178 -22.21 -35.90 7.46
CA ALA A 178 -22.12 -35.19 8.73
C ALA A 178 -21.66 -33.76 8.43
N VAL A 179 -22.50 -32.79 8.76
CA VAL A 179 -22.19 -31.37 8.56
C VAL A 179 -21.93 -30.75 9.92
N GLN A 180 -20.80 -30.09 10.04
CA GLN A 180 -20.48 -29.30 11.24
C GLN A 180 -21.17 -27.97 11.16
N GLN A 181 -21.91 -27.61 12.19
CA GLN A 181 -22.57 -26.31 12.31
C GLN A 181 -22.08 -25.60 13.54
N THR A 182 -22.19 -24.28 13.50
CA THR A 182 -22.01 -23.48 14.71
C THR A 182 -23.05 -23.87 15.75
N CYS A 183 -22.61 -24.10 16.99
CA CYS A 183 -23.54 -24.50 18.04
C CYS A 183 -24.59 -23.41 18.24
N PRO A 184 -25.89 -23.73 18.09
CA PRO A 184 -26.91 -22.68 18.26
C PRO A 184 -27.10 -22.23 19.69
N HIS A 185 -26.73 -23.06 20.68
CA HIS A 185 -26.93 -22.73 22.08
C HIS A 185 -25.95 -21.66 22.56
N CYS A 186 -24.66 -21.82 22.22
CA CYS A 186 -23.62 -20.88 22.62
C CYS A 186 -23.21 -19.94 21.48
N GLN A 187 -23.75 -20.13 20.29
CA GLN A 187 -23.45 -19.34 19.10
C GLN A 187 -21.96 -19.33 18.74
N GLY A 188 -21.35 -20.49 18.95
CA GLY A 188 -19.96 -20.69 18.57
C GLY A 188 -18.93 -20.34 19.64
N ARG A 189 -19.35 -19.81 20.76
CA ARG A 189 -18.40 -19.38 21.79
C ARG A 189 -17.81 -20.53 22.59
N GLY A 190 -18.53 -21.64 22.71
CA GLY A 190 -18.12 -22.75 23.55
C GLY A 190 -18.46 -22.60 25.02
N THR A 191 -18.87 -21.41 25.43
CA THR A 191 -19.26 -21.12 26.81
C THR A 191 -20.59 -20.38 26.85
N LEU A 192 -21.23 -20.45 28.01
CA LEU A 192 -22.48 -19.72 28.27
C LEU A 192 -22.26 -18.85 29.49
N ILE A 193 -22.85 -17.66 29.44
CA ILE A 193 -22.80 -16.71 30.57
C ILE A 193 -24.15 -16.73 31.22
N LYS A 194 -24.20 -17.30 32.46
CA LYS A 194 -25.44 -17.39 33.19
C LYS A 194 -25.79 -16.05 33.85
N ASP A 195 -24.78 -15.38 34.39
CA ASP A 195 -24.95 -14.06 35.03
C ASP A 195 -24.15 -13.04 34.23
N PRO A 196 -24.79 -12.30 33.29
CA PRO A 196 -24.05 -11.34 32.48
C PRO A 196 -23.62 -10.13 33.29
N CYS A 197 -22.44 -9.61 32.91
CA CYS A 197 -21.93 -8.37 33.46
C CYS A 197 -22.92 -7.23 33.21
N ASN A 198 -23.20 -6.45 34.23
CA ASN A 198 -24.19 -5.37 34.13
C ASN A 198 -23.71 -4.22 33.23
N LYS A 199 -22.39 -4.00 33.15
CA LYS A 199 -21.87 -2.90 32.35
C LYS A 199 -21.87 -3.22 30.86
N CYS A 200 -21.38 -4.40 30.46
CA CYS A 200 -21.28 -4.77 29.06
C CYS A 200 -22.40 -5.68 28.59
N HIS A 201 -23.29 -6.09 29.49
CA HIS A 201 -24.46 -6.94 29.18
C HIS A 201 -24.04 -8.26 28.50
N GLY A 202 -22.93 -8.80 28.99
CA GLY A 202 -22.45 -10.10 28.50
C GLY A 202 -21.53 -10.04 27.32
N HIS A 203 -21.31 -8.87 26.72
CA HIS A 203 -20.50 -8.78 25.51
C HIS A 203 -19.00 -8.77 25.77
N GLY A 204 -18.59 -8.39 26.99
CA GLY A 204 -17.17 -8.27 27.32
C GLY A 204 -16.50 -7.00 26.82
N ARG A 205 -17.20 -6.21 26.04
CA ARG A 205 -16.68 -4.98 25.43
C ARG A 205 -17.70 -3.88 25.56
N VAL A 206 -17.22 -2.64 25.65
CA VAL A 206 -18.07 -1.46 25.74
C VAL A 206 -17.64 -0.45 24.68
N GLU A 207 -18.60 0.33 24.19
CA GLU A 207 -18.32 1.39 23.23
C GLU A 207 -17.70 2.56 23.95
N ARG A 208 -16.61 3.08 23.38
CA ARG A 208 -15.93 4.26 23.88
C ARG A 208 -15.30 5.03 22.76
N SER A 209 -15.08 6.33 22.99
CA SER A 209 -14.26 7.16 22.13
C SER A 209 -12.84 7.14 22.68
N LYS A 210 -11.89 6.78 21.85
CA LYS A 210 -10.49 6.65 22.23
C LYS A 210 -9.69 7.76 21.56
N THR A 211 -8.86 8.45 22.34
CA THR A 211 -7.95 9.47 21.82
C THR A 211 -6.57 8.87 21.67
N LEU A 212 -6.00 9.01 20.48
CA LEU A 212 -4.68 8.48 20.15
C LEU A 212 -3.81 9.57 19.57
N SER A 213 -2.54 9.55 19.94
CA SER A 213 -1.52 10.40 19.34
C SER A 213 -0.84 9.60 18.22
N VAL A 214 -0.94 10.11 16.99
CA VAL A 214 -0.43 9.41 15.82
C VAL A 214 0.74 10.20 15.24
N LYS A 215 1.91 9.57 15.19
CA LYS A 215 3.09 10.18 14.58
C LYS A 215 3.15 9.80 13.11
N ILE A 216 3.00 10.81 12.25
CA ILE A 216 3.06 10.62 10.80
C ILE A 216 4.48 10.92 10.35
N PRO A 217 5.18 9.97 9.75
CA PRO A 217 6.56 10.24 9.30
C PRO A 217 6.60 11.20 8.13
N ALA A 218 7.74 11.87 7.99
CA ALA A 218 7.95 12.81 6.89
C ALA A 218 7.97 12.07 5.56
N GLY A 219 7.37 12.68 4.54
CA GLY A 219 7.43 12.16 3.18
C GLY A 219 6.28 11.26 2.76
N VAL A 220 5.26 11.12 3.60
CA VAL A 220 4.10 10.29 3.24
C VAL A 220 3.32 10.94 2.09
N ASP A 221 2.59 10.11 1.37
CA ASP A 221 1.73 10.57 0.27
C ASP A 221 0.35 9.96 0.44
N THR A 222 -0.59 10.46 -0.36
CA THR A 222 -1.95 9.93 -0.38
C THR A 222 -1.92 8.44 -0.67
N GLY A 223 -2.67 7.69 0.13
CA GLY A 223 -2.73 6.24 0.03
C GLY A 223 -1.80 5.50 0.95
N ASP A 224 -0.84 6.19 1.56
CA ASP A 224 0.04 5.55 2.54
C ASP A 224 -0.75 5.23 3.80
N ARG A 225 -0.42 4.10 4.41
CA ARG A 225 -1.07 3.65 5.63
C ARG A 225 -0.07 3.49 6.74
N ILE A 226 -0.50 3.88 7.94
CA ILE A 226 0.29 3.68 9.16
C ILE A 226 -0.50 2.71 10.03
N ARG A 227 0.13 1.61 10.40
CA ARG A 227 -0.47 0.59 11.24
C ARG A 227 -0.13 0.87 12.69
N LEU A 228 -1.16 0.97 13.51
CA LEU A 228 -1.00 1.06 14.96
C LEU A 228 -1.45 -0.27 15.54
N ALA A 229 -0.47 -1.08 15.93
CA ALA A 229 -0.74 -2.44 16.38
C ALA A 229 -1.54 -2.42 17.68
N GLY A 230 -2.59 -3.23 17.74
CA GLY A 230 -3.40 -3.36 18.93
C GLY A 230 -4.34 -2.22 19.22
N GLU A 231 -4.47 -1.24 18.32
CA GLU A 231 -5.32 -0.06 18.53
C GLU A 231 -6.66 -0.15 17.81
N GLY A 232 -7.01 -1.32 17.31
CA GLY A 232 -8.34 -1.57 16.77
C GLY A 232 -9.34 -1.88 17.87
N GLU A 233 -10.44 -2.54 17.51
CA GLU A 233 -11.44 -2.95 18.48
C GLU A 233 -10.89 -4.03 19.39
N ALA A 234 -11.32 -4.04 20.65
CA ALA A 234 -11.00 -5.13 21.56
C ALA A 234 -11.57 -6.43 21.04
N GLY A 235 -10.86 -7.52 21.29
CA GLY A 235 -11.35 -8.84 20.96
C GLY A 235 -12.45 -9.29 21.88
N GLU A 236 -13.17 -10.33 21.46
CA GLU A 236 -14.23 -10.92 22.27
C GLU A 236 -13.60 -11.76 23.38
N HIS A 237 -14.14 -11.62 24.58
CA HIS A 237 -13.82 -12.49 25.73
C HIS A 237 -12.32 -12.69 25.94
N GLY A 238 -11.57 -11.58 25.96
CA GLY A 238 -10.14 -11.62 26.22
C GLY A 238 -9.27 -11.90 25.03
N ALA A 239 -9.82 -12.05 23.83
CA ALA A 239 -9.04 -12.23 22.62
C ALA A 239 -8.26 -10.95 22.30
N PRO A 240 -7.18 -11.05 21.50
CA PRO A 240 -6.40 -9.86 21.19
C PRO A 240 -7.18 -8.81 20.41
N ALA A 241 -6.81 -7.55 20.61
CA ALA A 241 -7.40 -6.45 19.88
C ALA A 241 -6.94 -6.46 18.41
N GLY A 242 -7.75 -5.89 17.53
CA GLY A 242 -7.33 -5.65 16.16
C GLY A 242 -6.38 -4.47 16.08
N ASP A 243 -6.08 -4.06 14.87
CA ASP A 243 -5.17 -2.96 14.60
C ASP A 243 -5.94 -1.76 14.06
N LEU A 244 -5.33 -0.58 14.19
CA LEU A 244 -5.84 0.64 13.57
C LEU A 244 -4.95 0.99 12.38
N TYR A 245 -5.56 1.20 11.24
CA TYR A 245 -4.86 1.64 10.03
C TYR A 245 -5.23 3.10 9.76
N VAL A 246 -4.24 3.96 9.84
CA VAL A 246 -4.41 5.37 9.52
C VAL A 246 -4.00 5.56 8.07
N GLN A 247 -4.99 5.90 7.23
CA GLN A 247 -4.76 6.10 5.80
C GLN A 247 -4.64 7.60 5.54
N VAL A 248 -3.53 7.98 4.91
CA VAL A 248 -3.22 9.39 4.66
C VAL A 248 -3.90 9.84 3.38
N GLN A 249 -4.49 11.02 3.45
CA GLN A 249 -5.01 11.73 2.29
C GLN A 249 -4.49 13.16 2.34
N VAL A 250 -3.68 13.53 1.34
CA VAL A 250 -3.08 14.86 1.30
C VAL A 250 -4.03 15.80 0.58
N LYS A 251 -4.33 16.95 1.21
CA LYS A 251 -5.18 17.96 0.61
C LYS A 251 -4.53 18.56 -0.63
N GLN A 252 -5.35 18.97 -1.57
CA GLN A 252 -4.89 19.71 -2.72
C GLN A 252 -4.28 21.04 -2.28
N HIS A 253 -3.05 21.31 -2.73
CA HIS A 253 -2.36 22.54 -2.36
C HIS A 253 -2.70 23.64 -3.36
N PRO A 254 -2.82 24.88 -2.91
CA PRO A 254 -3.14 25.98 -3.85
C PRO A 254 -2.03 26.30 -4.83
N ILE A 255 -0.79 25.94 -4.52
CA ILE A 255 0.35 26.29 -5.38
C ILE A 255 1.00 25.06 -6.00
N PHE A 256 1.22 23.99 -5.21
CA PHE A 256 2.03 22.86 -5.64
C PHE A 256 1.16 21.64 -5.95
N GLU A 257 1.61 20.89 -6.95
CA GLU A 257 1.08 19.57 -7.26
C GLU A 257 2.21 18.56 -7.06
N ARG A 258 1.93 17.50 -6.31
CA ARG A 258 2.96 16.48 -6.03
C ARG A 258 2.78 15.30 -6.98
N GLU A 259 3.88 14.87 -7.62
CA GLU A 259 3.95 13.61 -8.35
C GLU A 259 5.18 12.87 -7.87
N GLY A 260 4.95 11.78 -7.14
CA GLY A 260 6.06 11.06 -6.53
C GLY A 260 6.81 11.94 -5.56
N ASN A 261 8.07 12.16 -5.82
CA ASN A 261 8.93 13.01 -4.98
C ASN A 261 9.10 14.41 -5.54
N ASN A 262 8.55 14.68 -6.72
CA ASN A 262 8.66 15.99 -7.34
C ASN A 262 7.44 16.84 -7.05
N LEU A 263 7.66 18.13 -6.96
CA LEU A 263 6.60 19.13 -6.85
C LEU A 263 6.57 19.95 -8.12
N TYR A 264 5.36 20.33 -8.52
CA TYR A 264 5.14 21.14 -9.73
C TYR A 264 4.36 22.39 -9.34
N CYS A 265 4.73 23.52 -9.94
CA CYS A 265 3.93 24.72 -9.81
C CYS A 265 3.99 25.49 -11.12
N GLU A 266 2.97 26.32 -11.36
CA GLU A 266 2.93 27.24 -12.50
C GLU A 266 3.24 28.63 -12.02
N VAL A 267 4.17 29.28 -12.72
CA VAL A 267 4.59 30.64 -12.39
C VAL A 267 4.23 31.56 -13.55
N PRO A 268 3.23 32.44 -13.38
CA PRO A 268 2.92 33.37 -14.47
C PRO A 268 3.94 34.51 -14.51
N ILE A 269 4.42 34.82 -15.70
CA ILE A 269 5.32 35.97 -15.91
C ILE A 269 4.76 36.80 -17.06
N ASN A 270 5.11 38.09 -17.08
CA ASN A 270 4.70 38.92 -18.18
C ASN A 270 5.59 38.66 -19.40
N PHE A 271 5.12 39.03 -20.58
CA PHE A 271 5.84 38.68 -21.79
C PHE A 271 7.14 39.49 -21.93
N ALA A 272 7.25 40.67 -21.35
CA ALA A 272 8.49 41.43 -21.37
C ALA A 272 9.58 40.73 -20.57
N MET A 273 9.22 40.19 -19.41
CA MET A 273 10.15 39.38 -18.60
C MET A 273 10.59 38.15 -19.38
N ALA A 274 9.61 37.48 -20.06
CA ALA A 274 9.94 36.28 -20.82
C ALA A 274 10.88 36.57 -21.98
N ALA A 275 10.67 37.72 -22.64
CA ALA A 275 11.48 38.13 -23.81
C ALA A 275 12.87 38.60 -23.40
N LEU A 276 12.96 39.41 -22.35
CA LEU A 276 14.20 40.08 -21.96
C LEU A 276 15.00 39.26 -20.95
N GLY A 277 14.32 38.38 -20.19
CA GLY A 277 14.94 37.70 -19.07
C GLY A 277 14.91 38.52 -17.81
N GLY A 278 15.26 37.91 -16.73
CA GLY A 278 15.30 38.57 -15.42
C GLY A 278 15.29 37.52 -14.33
N GLU A 279 15.04 38.01 -13.12
CA GLU A 279 14.93 37.13 -11.93
C GLU A 279 13.56 37.30 -11.31
N ILE A 280 13.00 36.20 -10.88
CA ILE A 280 11.75 36.20 -10.12
C ILE A 280 11.94 35.36 -8.86
N GLU A 281 11.16 35.67 -7.86
CA GLU A 281 11.10 34.83 -6.66
C GLU A 281 9.99 33.82 -6.81
N VAL A 282 10.31 32.55 -6.58
CA VAL A 282 9.33 31.47 -6.62
C VAL A 282 9.25 30.84 -5.24
N PRO A 283 8.05 30.36 -4.85
CA PRO A 283 7.92 29.71 -3.55
C PRO A 283 8.44 28.29 -3.60
N THR A 284 9.03 27.88 -2.50
CA THR A 284 9.31 26.47 -2.22
C THR A 284 8.70 26.15 -0.87
N LEU A 285 8.71 24.88 -0.49
CA LEU A 285 8.26 24.53 0.85
C LEU A 285 9.19 25.07 1.94
N ASP A 286 10.42 25.42 1.57
CA ASP A 286 11.42 25.93 2.50
C ASP A 286 11.59 27.45 2.42
N GLY A 287 10.69 28.15 1.74
CA GLY A 287 10.78 29.59 1.58
C GLY A 287 10.92 29.99 0.13
N ARG A 288 11.31 31.25 -0.08
CA ARG A 288 11.42 31.80 -1.44
C ARG A 288 12.82 31.58 -1.99
N VAL A 289 12.88 31.29 -3.28
CA VAL A 289 14.14 31.08 -4.00
C VAL A 289 14.09 31.92 -5.27
N LYS A 290 15.22 32.49 -5.64
CA LYS A 290 15.33 33.27 -6.88
C LYS A 290 15.47 32.31 -8.06
N LEU A 291 14.63 32.53 -9.07
CA LEU A 291 14.69 31.80 -10.33
C LEU A 291 15.18 32.76 -11.42
N LYS A 292 16.26 32.41 -12.08
CA LYS A 292 16.77 33.16 -13.20
C LYS A 292 16.05 32.73 -14.47
N VAL A 293 15.35 33.68 -15.08
CA VAL A 293 14.60 33.43 -16.32
C VAL A 293 15.46 33.93 -17.47
N PRO A 294 15.94 33.06 -18.35
CA PRO A 294 16.72 33.53 -19.52
C PRO A 294 15.85 34.32 -20.47
N GLY A 295 16.45 35.18 -21.26
CA GLY A 295 15.75 35.88 -22.32
C GLY A 295 15.20 34.88 -23.32
N GLU A 296 14.12 35.26 -24.01
CA GLU A 296 13.46 34.41 -25.03
C GLU A 296 12.84 33.16 -24.45
N THR A 297 12.47 33.18 -23.18
CA THR A 297 11.80 32.04 -22.54
C THR A 297 10.38 31.92 -23.06
N GLN A 298 10.03 30.74 -23.56
CA GLN A 298 8.72 30.45 -24.10
C GLN A 298 7.77 29.96 -23.01
N THR A 299 6.48 30.21 -23.21
CA THR A 299 5.47 29.69 -22.29
C THR A 299 5.54 28.18 -22.27
N GLY A 300 5.36 27.58 -21.10
CA GLY A 300 5.48 26.14 -20.92
C GLY A 300 6.86 25.63 -20.56
N LYS A 301 7.86 26.52 -20.57
CA LYS A 301 9.22 26.14 -20.18
C LYS A 301 9.24 25.69 -18.74
N LEU A 302 9.89 24.57 -18.49
CA LEU A 302 9.96 23.95 -17.19
C LEU A 302 11.36 24.18 -16.61
N PHE A 303 11.40 24.80 -15.45
CA PHE A 303 12.66 25.06 -14.73
C PHE A 303 12.75 24.13 -13.54
N ARG A 304 13.86 23.45 -13.41
CA ARG A 304 14.10 22.47 -12.35
C ARG A 304 14.91 23.10 -11.23
N MET A 305 14.35 23.04 -10.01
CA MET A 305 15.07 23.46 -8.81
C MET A 305 15.40 22.22 -8.02
N ARG A 306 16.66 21.82 -8.09
CA ARG A 306 17.10 20.55 -7.54
C ARG A 306 17.02 20.52 -6.03
N GLY A 307 16.52 19.41 -5.49
CA GLY A 307 16.44 19.22 -4.06
C GLY A 307 15.35 19.98 -3.35
N LYS A 308 14.41 20.59 -4.10
CA LYS A 308 13.32 21.36 -3.50
C LYS A 308 11.98 20.66 -3.58
N GLY A 309 12.00 19.37 -3.86
CA GLY A 309 10.81 18.52 -3.82
C GLY A 309 10.66 17.82 -2.49
N VAL A 310 10.25 16.56 -2.53
CA VAL A 310 9.91 15.77 -1.35
C VAL A 310 10.91 14.62 -1.19
N LYS A 311 11.28 14.35 0.07
CA LYS A 311 12.03 13.16 0.39
C LYS A 311 11.03 12.09 0.83
N SER A 312 10.97 10.98 0.07
CA SER A 312 9.99 9.94 0.30
C SER A 312 10.18 9.30 1.68
N VAL A 313 9.06 8.88 2.28
CA VAL A 313 9.10 8.11 3.52
C VAL A 313 9.87 6.80 3.35
N ARG A 314 9.92 6.29 2.12
CA ARG A 314 10.65 5.06 1.82
C ARG A 314 12.14 5.26 1.59
N GLY A 315 12.62 6.50 1.72
CA GLY A 315 14.01 6.82 1.56
C GLY A 315 14.36 7.24 0.14
N GLY A 316 15.65 7.35 -0.14
CA GLY A 316 16.14 7.82 -1.42
C GLY A 316 16.45 9.30 -1.42
N ALA A 317 16.84 9.83 -2.57
CA ALA A 317 17.18 11.23 -2.72
C ALA A 317 15.92 12.10 -2.71
N GLN A 318 16.08 13.33 -2.22
CA GLN A 318 15.01 14.31 -2.26
C GLN A 318 14.72 14.67 -3.72
N GLY A 319 13.42 14.79 -4.05
CA GLY A 319 13.01 15.17 -5.38
C GLY A 319 13.20 16.65 -5.65
N ASP A 320 12.68 17.12 -6.78
CA ASP A 320 12.90 18.45 -7.28
C ASP A 320 11.59 19.23 -7.34
N LEU A 321 11.70 20.55 -7.35
CA LEU A 321 10.59 21.44 -7.68
C LEU A 321 10.71 21.82 -9.15
N LEU A 322 9.64 21.61 -9.90
CA LEU A 322 9.58 21.93 -11.32
C LEU A 322 8.61 23.08 -11.51
N CYS A 323 9.16 24.22 -11.95
CA CYS A 323 8.39 25.44 -12.15
C CYS A 323 8.09 25.62 -13.63
N ARG A 324 6.82 25.52 -13.98
CA ARG A 324 6.38 25.75 -15.37
C ARG A 324 6.02 27.21 -15.51
N VAL A 325 6.71 27.89 -16.38
CA VAL A 325 6.49 29.30 -16.65
C VAL A 325 5.32 29.42 -17.63
N VAL A 326 4.38 30.31 -17.30
CA VAL A 326 3.26 30.64 -18.17
C VAL A 326 3.34 32.11 -18.49
N VAL A 327 3.47 32.43 -19.78
CA VAL A 327 3.56 33.85 -20.22
C VAL A 327 2.16 34.41 -20.27
N GLU A 328 1.92 35.47 -19.51
CA GLU A 328 0.60 36.05 -19.34
C GLU A 328 0.49 37.33 -20.17
N THR A 329 -0.58 37.44 -20.94
CA THR A 329 -0.88 38.66 -21.69
C THR A 329 -1.32 39.75 -20.71
N PRO A 330 -0.72 40.92 -20.77
CA PRO A 330 -1.10 41.98 -19.83
C PRO A 330 -2.51 42.52 -20.12
N VAL A 331 -3.17 42.93 -19.05
CA VAL A 331 -4.50 43.50 -19.10
C VAL A 331 -4.49 44.87 -18.43
N GLY A 332 -5.50 45.67 -18.64
CA GLY A 332 -5.65 46.98 -18.00
C GLY A 332 -4.58 47.97 -18.41
N LEU A 333 -4.18 47.95 -19.66
CA LEU A 333 -3.09 48.79 -20.17
C LEU A 333 -3.49 50.26 -20.21
N ASN A 334 -2.52 51.07 -19.72
CA ASN A 334 -2.65 52.51 -19.94
C ASN A 334 -2.07 52.84 -21.32
N UNK A 335 -2.36 54.21 -21.84
CA UNK A 335 -2.13 54.71 -22.99
C UNK A 335 -0.78 54.61 -23.38
N LYS A 336 0.47 54.81 -22.22
CA LYS A 336 1.89 54.66 -22.57
C LYS A 336 2.21 53.19 -22.88
N GLN A 337 1.59 52.29 -22.15
CA GLN A 337 1.80 50.84 -22.37
C GLN A 337 1.28 50.39 -23.72
N LYS A 338 0.10 50.88 -24.12
CA LYS A 338 -0.44 50.59 -25.45
C LYS A 338 0.45 51.11 -26.55
N GLN A 339 0.95 52.33 -26.35
CA GLN A 339 1.86 52.96 -27.33
C GLN A 339 3.12 52.14 -27.52
N LEU A 340 3.72 51.73 -26.40
CA LEU A 340 4.95 50.91 -26.44
C LEU A 340 4.69 49.58 -27.15
N LEU A 341 3.55 48.95 -26.92
CA LEU A 341 3.21 47.70 -27.57
C LEU A 341 2.99 47.90 -29.07
N GLN A 342 2.37 49.03 -29.46
CA GLN A 342 2.16 49.36 -30.87
C GLN A 342 3.49 49.56 -31.57
N GLU A 343 4.43 50.26 -30.93
CA GLU A 343 5.76 50.44 -31.48
C GLU A 343 6.49 49.11 -31.63
N LEU A 344 6.36 48.26 -30.64
CA LEU A 344 6.97 46.91 -30.67
C LEU A 344 6.37 46.07 -31.82
N GLN A 345 5.03 46.11 -31.98
CA GLN A 345 4.38 45.38 -33.04
C GLN A 345 4.84 45.83 -34.41
N GLU A 346 4.98 47.19 -34.59
CA GLU A 346 5.48 47.73 -35.84
C GLU A 346 6.90 47.28 -36.12
N SER A 347 7.73 47.18 -35.08
CA SER A 347 9.11 46.75 -35.24
C SER A 347 9.26 45.31 -35.68
N PHE A 348 8.21 44.48 -35.49
CA PHE A 348 8.22 43.09 -35.97
C PHE A 348 8.09 43.00 -37.50
N GLY A 349 7.75 44.10 -38.17
CA GLY A 349 7.74 44.10 -39.63
C GLY A 349 6.52 43.48 -40.29
N GLY A 350 5.43 43.30 -39.56
CA GLY A 350 4.20 42.79 -40.10
C GLY A 350 3.40 42.05 -39.05
N PRO A 351 2.15 41.68 -39.43
CA PRO A 351 1.23 41.11 -38.44
C PRO A 351 1.64 39.71 -37.94
N THR A 352 2.41 38.95 -38.72
CA THR A 352 2.83 37.62 -38.30
C THR A 352 4.13 37.61 -37.49
N GLY A 353 4.95 38.68 -37.61
CA GLY A 353 6.20 38.78 -36.88
C GLY A 353 7.12 37.60 -37.10
N GLU A 354 7.31 37.16 -38.35
CA GLU A 354 7.97 35.89 -38.67
C GLU A 354 9.38 35.76 -38.10
N HIS A 355 10.13 36.88 -38.08
CA HIS A 355 11.52 36.83 -37.59
C HIS A 355 11.62 36.63 -36.09
N ASN A 356 10.57 36.99 -35.38
CA ASN A 356 10.59 37.00 -33.92
C ASN A 356 9.65 35.97 -33.29
N SER A 357 8.89 35.23 -34.12
CA SER A 357 7.86 34.30 -33.62
C SER A 357 8.03 32.94 -34.29
N PRO A 358 8.93 32.09 -33.77
CA PRO A 358 9.27 30.84 -34.48
C PRO A 358 8.11 29.88 -34.65
N ARG A 359 7.21 29.79 -33.65
CA ARG A 359 6.04 28.92 -33.79
C ARG A 359 5.05 29.45 -34.80
N SER A 360 4.88 30.77 -34.88
CA SER A 360 4.01 31.40 -35.85
C SER A 360 4.54 31.16 -37.25
N LYS A 361 5.86 31.34 -37.47
CA LYS A 361 6.48 31.07 -38.74
C LYS A 361 6.28 29.60 -39.19
N SER A 362 6.53 28.70 -38.26
CA SER A 362 6.40 27.26 -38.55
C SER A 362 4.94 26.90 -38.89
N PHE A 363 4.00 27.48 -38.18
CA PHE A 363 2.56 27.24 -38.41
C PHE A 363 2.16 27.73 -39.80
N PHE A 364 2.53 28.98 -40.14
CA PHE A 364 2.11 29.54 -41.44
C PHE A 364 2.83 28.92 -42.60
N ASP A 365 4.07 28.49 -42.42
CA ASP A 365 4.78 27.71 -43.47
C ASP A 365 4.03 26.38 -43.69
N GLY A 366 3.58 25.77 -42.63
CA GLY A 366 2.82 24.51 -42.74
C GLY A 366 1.47 24.72 -43.42
N VAL A 367 0.79 25.85 -43.13
CA VAL A 367 -0.47 26.21 -43.80
C VAL A 367 -0.26 26.39 -45.30
N LYS A 368 0.81 27.09 -45.64
CA LYS A 368 1.14 27.30 -47.06
C LYS A 368 1.40 25.96 -47.79
N LYS A 369 2.18 25.10 -47.18
CA LYS A 369 2.44 23.77 -47.73
C LYS A 369 1.16 22.97 -47.90
N PHE A 370 0.29 23.01 -46.91
CA PHE A 370 -0.99 22.30 -46.94
C PHE A 370 -1.84 22.74 -48.15
N PHE A 371 -1.94 24.06 -48.37
CA PHE A 371 -2.70 24.54 -49.53
C PHE A 371 -2.02 24.29 -50.86
N ASP A 372 -0.69 24.38 -50.92
CA ASP A 372 0.04 24.04 -52.14
C ASP A 372 -0.18 22.57 -52.52
N ASP A 373 -0.19 21.69 -51.54
CA ASP A 373 -0.43 20.26 -51.79
C ASP A 373 -1.86 20.00 -52.25
N LEU A 374 -2.83 20.79 -51.78
CA LEU A 374 -4.21 20.62 -52.23
C LEU A 374 -4.42 21.00 -53.69
N THR A 375 -3.60 21.91 -54.23
CA THR A 375 -3.75 22.41 -55.57
C THR A 375 -2.98 21.66 -56.65
N ARG A 376 -2.24 20.58 -56.26
CA ARG A 376 -1.50 19.73 -57.21
C ARG A 376 -2.42 18.69 -57.85
#